data_940fb47b3d8f7da6d5ed5be5cfd992dd
#
_entry.id   940fb47b3d8f7da6d5ed5be5cfd992dd
#
_cell.length_a   1.000
_cell.length_b   1.000
_cell.length_c   1.000
_cell.angle_alpha   90.00
_cell.angle_beta   90.00
_cell.angle_gamma   90.00
#
_symmetry.space_group_name_H-M   'P 1'
#
loop_
_entity.id
_entity.type
_entity.pdbx_description
1 polymer ?
#
loop_
_entity_poly.entity_id
_entity_poly.type
_entity_poly.pdbx_seq_one_letter_code
_entity_poly.pdbx_strand_id
1 'polypeptide(L)'
;MNELLIFDLDNTLLAGDSDRNWGIFLAEQKVVESSYLDESEKFYNNYYDGSLDIDGFLSFCLKPLIDNDMEYLLKLRQQFIEDKIKPIVTQPGKEIINHAIENGKTVVIATATNDFVTRPIADLFNVQTLIATEFEIKNQQFTGKVLDVPCFREGKLNKVQKWVNDNNFDLSKASFYSDSFNDLPLLEKVKNPVIVDG
;
A
#
# COMPACT_ATOMS: atom_id res chain seq x y z
N MET A 1 20.83 2.37 18.83
CA MET A 1 20.30 2.13 17.47
C MET A 1 18.83 2.49 17.50
N ASN A 2 18.36 3.26 16.51
CA ASN A 2 16.95 3.66 16.43
C ASN A 2 16.10 2.42 16.14
N GLU A 3 15.00 2.23 16.86
CA GLU A 3 14.10 1.09 16.65
C GLU A 3 13.30 1.30 15.37
N LEU A 4 13.16 0.25 14.56
CA LEU A 4 12.43 0.27 13.30
C LEU A 4 11.08 -0.43 13.47
N LEU A 5 10.00 0.28 13.16
CA LEU A 5 8.66 -0.26 13.07
C LEU A 5 8.19 -0.20 11.61
N ILE A 6 7.75 -1.32 11.10
CA ILE A 6 7.22 -1.46 9.75
C ILE A 6 5.75 -1.81 9.87
N PHE A 7 4.91 -1.19 9.05
CA PHE A 7 3.47 -1.45 9.02
C PHE A 7 3.05 -1.79 7.60
N ASP A 8 2.27 -2.83 7.44
CA ASP A 8 1.39 -2.94 6.30
C ASP A 8 0.29 -1.87 6.40
N LEU A 9 -0.45 -1.64 5.32
CA LEU A 9 -1.43 -0.55 5.24
C LEU A 9 -2.87 -1.07 5.30
N ASP A 10 -3.24 -1.83 4.28
CA ASP A 10 -4.62 -2.28 4.05
C ASP A 10 -5.00 -3.34 5.09
N ASN A 11 -6.18 -3.21 5.71
CA ASN A 11 -6.64 -4.02 6.85
C ASN A 11 -5.71 -4.04 8.08
N THR A 12 -4.62 -3.27 8.07
CA THR A 12 -3.67 -3.12 9.19
C THR A 12 -3.79 -1.73 9.81
N LEU A 13 -3.48 -0.68 9.07
CA LEU A 13 -3.63 0.73 9.47
C LEU A 13 -4.99 1.30 9.04
N LEU A 14 -5.61 0.70 8.04
CA LEU A 14 -6.95 1.01 7.56
C LEU A 14 -7.90 -0.12 7.93
N ALA A 15 -9.13 0.20 8.32
CA ALA A 15 -10.22 -0.76 8.45
C ALA A 15 -10.85 -1.03 7.07
N GLY A 16 -10.03 -1.56 6.14
CA GLY A 16 -10.40 -1.85 4.76
C GLY A 16 -9.21 -1.78 3.81
N ASP A 17 -9.46 -2.05 2.54
CA ASP A 17 -8.48 -2.12 1.47
C ASP A 17 -8.53 -0.86 0.62
N SER A 18 -7.41 -0.13 0.52
CA SER A 18 -7.33 1.14 -0.19
C SER A 18 -7.41 0.97 -1.72
N ASP A 19 -6.86 -0.10 -2.27
CA ASP A 19 -6.91 -0.35 -3.71
C ASP A 19 -8.33 -0.75 -4.16
N ARG A 20 -8.99 -1.64 -3.38
CA ARG A 20 -10.39 -2.00 -3.60
C ARG A 20 -11.31 -0.78 -3.52
N ASN A 21 -11.14 0.04 -2.49
CA ASN A 21 -11.93 1.27 -2.31
C ASN A 21 -11.65 2.29 -3.44
N TRP A 22 -10.42 2.35 -3.95
CA TRP A 22 -10.10 3.18 -5.12
C TRP A 22 -10.88 2.74 -6.36
N GLY A 23 -10.91 1.44 -6.66
CA GLY A 23 -11.70 0.88 -7.76
C GLY A 23 -13.20 1.17 -7.64
N ILE A 24 -13.77 0.99 -6.44
CA ILE A 24 -15.18 1.31 -6.13
C ILE A 24 -15.43 2.82 -6.37
N PHE A 25 -14.55 3.68 -5.85
CA PHE A 25 -14.67 5.12 -6.02
C PHE A 25 -14.61 5.53 -7.48
N LEU A 26 -13.69 4.97 -8.28
CA LEU A 26 -13.64 5.24 -9.74
C LEU A 26 -14.95 4.85 -10.45
N ALA A 27 -15.57 3.74 -10.06
CA ALA A 27 -16.87 3.33 -10.62
C ALA A 27 -18.00 4.30 -10.20
N GLU A 28 -18.04 4.73 -8.93
CA GLU A 28 -18.99 5.74 -8.45
C GLU A 28 -18.85 7.08 -9.19
N GLN A 29 -17.61 7.47 -9.50
CA GLN A 29 -17.31 8.68 -10.30
C GLN A 29 -17.50 8.47 -11.81
N LYS A 30 -17.90 7.27 -12.24
CA LYS A 30 -18.09 6.89 -13.66
C LYS A 30 -16.81 7.02 -14.50
N VAL A 31 -15.66 6.87 -13.89
CA VAL A 31 -14.35 6.82 -14.58
C VAL A 31 -14.15 5.46 -15.22
N VAL A 32 -14.69 4.43 -14.60
CA VAL A 32 -14.69 3.06 -15.12
C VAL A 32 -16.12 2.52 -15.20
N GLU A 33 -16.33 1.54 -16.08
CA GLU A 33 -17.62 0.86 -16.23
C GLU A 33 -17.89 -0.08 -15.03
N SER A 34 -19.16 -0.42 -14.79
CA SER A 34 -19.52 -1.34 -13.69
C SER A 34 -18.87 -2.71 -13.80
N SER A 35 -18.61 -3.19 -15.02
CA SER A 35 -17.90 -4.44 -15.28
C SER A 35 -16.47 -4.46 -14.71
N TYR A 36 -15.87 -3.29 -14.45
CA TYR A 36 -14.59 -3.17 -13.76
C TYR A 36 -14.64 -3.78 -12.35
N LEU A 37 -15.74 -3.59 -11.63
CA LEU A 37 -15.89 -4.16 -10.29
C LEU A 37 -16.00 -5.70 -10.31
N ASP A 38 -16.67 -6.27 -11.31
CA ASP A 38 -16.77 -7.72 -11.49
C ASP A 38 -15.40 -8.36 -11.80
N GLU A 39 -14.56 -7.66 -12.55
CA GLU A 39 -13.20 -8.09 -12.85
C GLU A 39 -12.28 -7.92 -11.63
N SER A 40 -12.37 -6.79 -10.94
CA SER A 40 -11.67 -6.51 -9.69
C SER A 40 -11.92 -7.59 -8.64
N GLU A 41 -13.19 -8.01 -8.44
CA GLU A 41 -13.55 -9.03 -7.44
C GLU A 41 -12.87 -10.39 -7.72
N LYS A 42 -12.61 -10.75 -8.98
CA LYS A 42 -11.86 -11.97 -9.30
C LYS A 42 -10.41 -11.89 -8.82
N PHE A 43 -9.76 -10.72 -8.98
CA PHE A 43 -8.41 -10.53 -8.48
C PHE A 43 -8.35 -10.58 -6.95
N TYR A 44 -9.33 -10.00 -6.24
CA TYR A 44 -9.39 -10.08 -4.77
C TYR A 44 -9.61 -11.51 -4.29
N ASN A 45 -10.48 -12.29 -4.95
CA ASN A 45 -10.65 -13.70 -4.63
C ASN A 45 -9.33 -14.47 -4.77
N ASN A 46 -8.59 -14.23 -5.85
CA ASN A 46 -7.27 -14.84 -6.08
C ASN A 46 -6.21 -14.35 -5.08
N TYR A 47 -6.32 -13.10 -4.60
CA TYR A 47 -5.47 -12.60 -3.52
C TYR A 47 -5.67 -13.37 -2.21
N TYR A 48 -6.94 -13.63 -1.84
CA TYR A 48 -7.28 -14.34 -0.61
C TYR A 48 -6.98 -15.84 -0.68
N ASP A 49 -7.08 -16.47 -1.84
CA ASP A 49 -6.72 -17.89 -2.01
C ASP A 49 -5.24 -18.12 -2.34
N GLY A 50 -4.47 -17.04 -2.51
CA GLY A 50 -3.03 -17.08 -2.76
C GLY A 50 -2.64 -17.34 -4.22
N SER A 51 -3.57 -17.34 -5.16
CA SER A 51 -3.34 -17.60 -6.58
C SER A 51 -3.22 -16.33 -7.45
N LEU A 52 -3.12 -15.14 -6.83
CA LEU A 52 -3.08 -13.87 -7.55
C LEU A 52 -1.95 -13.79 -8.58
N ASP A 53 -2.31 -13.58 -9.84
CA ASP A 53 -1.41 -13.07 -10.88
C ASP A 53 -1.18 -11.58 -10.65
N ILE A 54 -0.07 -11.24 -10.00
CA ILE A 54 0.25 -9.86 -9.63
C ILE A 54 0.46 -8.97 -10.86
N ASP A 55 1.07 -9.46 -11.93
CA ASP A 55 1.32 -8.66 -13.13
C ASP A 55 0.01 -8.34 -13.86
N GLY A 56 -0.89 -9.33 -13.96
CA GLY A 56 -2.24 -9.13 -14.49
C GLY A 56 -3.04 -8.13 -13.67
N PHE A 57 -2.99 -8.24 -12.34
CA PHE A 57 -3.65 -7.32 -11.42
C PHE A 57 -3.13 -5.87 -11.56
N LEU A 58 -1.81 -5.68 -11.57
CA LEU A 58 -1.22 -4.35 -11.70
C LEU A 58 -1.51 -3.72 -13.08
N SER A 59 -1.54 -4.53 -14.13
CA SER A 59 -1.95 -4.07 -15.47
C SER A 59 -3.41 -3.60 -15.48
N PHE A 60 -4.28 -4.31 -14.76
CA PHE A 60 -5.68 -3.93 -14.58
C PHE A 60 -5.82 -2.60 -13.80
N CYS A 61 -5.11 -2.45 -12.67
CA CYS A 61 -5.12 -1.23 -11.85
C CYS A 61 -4.55 -0.01 -12.59
N LEU A 62 -3.57 -0.22 -13.48
CA LEU A 62 -2.94 0.84 -14.28
C LEU A 62 -3.87 1.40 -15.35
N LYS A 63 -4.79 0.60 -15.89
CA LYS A 63 -5.63 1.00 -17.04
C LYS A 63 -6.36 2.33 -16.82
N PRO A 64 -7.14 2.55 -15.73
CA PRO A 64 -7.80 3.82 -15.51
C PRO A 64 -6.81 4.99 -15.28
N LEU A 65 -5.59 4.71 -14.85
CA LEU A 65 -4.56 5.74 -14.67
C LEU A 65 -3.94 6.19 -15.99
N ILE A 66 -3.79 5.26 -16.94
CA ILE A 66 -3.27 5.56 -18.29
C ILE A 66 -4.28 6.33 -19.11
N ASP A 67 -5.56 5.98 -18.97
CA ASP A 67 -6.65 6.52 -19.79
C ASP A 67 -7.08 7.94 -19.38
N ASN A 68 -6.50 8.50 -18.29
CA ASN A 68 -6.89 9.79 -17.73
C ASN A 68 -5.69 10.72 -17.48
N ASP A 69 -5.93 12.02 -17.59
CA ASP A 69 -4.92 13.04 -17.34
C ASP A 69 -4.54 13.11 -15.85
N MET A 70 -3.27 13.37 -15.56
CA MET A 70 -2.74 13.46 -14.20
C MET A 70 -3.47 14.52 -13.35
N GLU A 71 -3.81 15.67 -13.91
CA GLU A 71 -4.53 16.71 -13.16
C GLU A 71 -5.91 16.22 -12.70
N TYR A 72 -6.61 15.49 -13.56
CA TYR A 72 -7.89 14.89 -13.23
C TYR A 72 -7.75 13.78 -12.17
N LEU A 73 -6.76 12.90 -12.34
CA LEU A 73 -6.45 11.83 -11.38
C LEU A 73 -6.10 12.38 -10.00
N LEU A 74 -5.35 13.48 -9.91
CA LEU A 74 -5.01 14.12 -8.64
C LEU A 74 -6.23 14.70 -7.93
N LYS A 75 -7.19 15.28 -8.67
CA LYS A 75 -8.47 15.75 -8.10
C LYS A 75 -9.31 14.59 -7.58
N LEU A 76 -9.44 13.52 -8.36
CA LEU A 76 -10.13 12.31 -7.93
C LEU A 76 -9.49 11.72 -6.68
N ARG A 77 -8.17 11.61 -6.65
CA ARG A 77 -7.43 11.08 -5.49
C ARG A 77 -7.66 11.93 -4.24
N GLN A 78 -7.66 13.25 -4.36
CA GLN A 78 -7.94 14.12 -3.23
C GLN A 78 -9.35 13.86 -2.66
N GLN A 79 -10.35 13.77 -3.51
CA GLN A 79 -11.72 13.45 -3.10
C GLN A 79 -11.80 12.04 -2.48
N PHE A 80 -11.15 11.06 -3.09
CA PHE A 80 -11.05 9.69 -2.58
C PHE A 80 -10.50 9.64 -1.15
N ILE A 81 -9.42 10.39 -0.87
CA ILE A 81 -8.83 10.45 0.47
C ILE A 81 -9.85 10.98 1.49
N GLU A 82 -10.59 12.04 1.14
CA GLU A 82 -11.59 12.62 2.03
C GLU A 82 -12.78 11.67 2.26
N ASP A 83 -13.33 11.13 1.19
CA ASP A 83 -14.62 10.44 1.22
C ASP A 83 -14.50 8.96 1.62
N LYS A 84 -13.41 8.30 1.25
CA LYS A 84 -13.24 6.84 1.40
C LYS A 84 -12.16 6.45 2.39
N ILE A 85 -11.05 7.17 2.44
CA ILE A 85 -9.90 6.76 3.27
C ILE A 85 -9.98 7.31 4.68
N LYS A 86 -10.21 8.60 4.86
CA LYS A 86 -10.25 9.18 6.22
C LYS A 86 -11.23 8.46 7.17
N PRO A 87 -12.43 8.04 6.72
CA PRO A 87 -13.37 7.31 7.58
C PRO A 87 -12.87 5.94 8.06
N ILE A 88 -11.96 5.30 7.34
CA ILE A 88 -11.46 3.95 7.65
C ILE A 88 -10.06 3.94 8.27
N VAL A 89 -9.45 5.12 8.50
CA VAL A 89 -8.18 5.22 9.24
C VAL A 89 -8.38 4.74 10.68
N THR A 90 -7.60 3.73 11.09
CA THR A 90 -7.74 3.18 12.44
C THR A 90 -7.12 4.09 13.49
N GLN A 91 -7.86 4.35 14.57
CA GLN A 91 -7.34 5.16 15.67
C GLN A 91 -6.18 4.47 16.40
N PRO A 92 -6.24 3.15 16.70
CA PRO A 92 -5.10 2.44 17.29
C PRO A 92 -3.83 2.52 16.45
N GLY A 93 -3.93 2.37 15.13
CA GLY A 93 -2.79 2.49 14.22
C GLY A 93 -2.13 3.88 14.29
N LYS A 94 -2.95 4.94 14.29
CA LYS A 94 -2.47 6.33 14.48
C LYS A 94 -1.75 6.53 15.81
N GLU A 95 -2.31 6.02 16.89
CA GLU A 95 -1.73 6.17 18.24
C GLU A 95 -0.38 5.46 18.35
N ILE A 96 -0.26 4.24 17.82
CA ILE A 96 1.00 3.48 17.82
C ILE A 96 2.07 4.23 17.01
N ILE A 97 1.72 4.72 15.82
CA ILE A 97 2.64 5.46 14.96
C ILE A 97 3.08 6.77 15.60
N ASN A 98 2.14 7.57 16.11
CA ASN A 98 2.47 8.85 16.77
C ASN A 98 3.38 8.61 17.96
N HIS A 99 3.05 7.66 18.83
CA HIS A 99 3.90 7.31 19.97
C HIS A 99 5.30 6.87 19.53
N ALA A 100 5.41 6.09 18.45
CA ALA A 100 6.70 5.67 17.93
C ALA A 100 7.53 6.88 17.45
N ILE A 101 6.94 7.77 16.67
CA ILE A 101 7.59 8.99 16.16
C ILE A 101 8.02 9.91 17.30
N GLU A 102 7.15 10.17 18.29
CA GLU A 102 7.46 10.99 19.46
C GLU A 102 8.61 10.44 20.30
N ASN A 103 8.80 9.13 20.32
CA ASN A 103 9.91 8.47 20.98
C ASN A 103 11.15 8.29 20.08
N GLY A 104 11.20 8.98 18.94
CA GLY A 104 12.35 8.99 18.05
C GLY A 104 12.57 7.67 17.30
N LYS A 105 11.57 6.80 17.20
CA LYS A 105 11.65 5.57 16.41
C LYS A 105 11.42 5.87 14.93
N THR A 106 11.96 5.02 14.07
CA THR A 106 11.71 5.12 12.63
C THR A 106 10.51 4.27 12.26
N VAL A 107 9.58 4.89 11.51
CA VAL A 107 8.36 4.23 11.03
C VAL A 107 8.38 4.16 9.51
N VAL A 108 8.04 3.00 8.98
CA VAL A 108 7.93 2.69 7.56
C VAL A 108 6.56 2.07 7.29
N ILE A 109 5.90 2.50 6.22
CA ILE A 109 4.74 1.80 5.67
C ILE A 109 5.22 1.00 4.45
N ALA A 110 4.89 -0.30 4.41
CA ALA A 110 5.22 -1.21 3.31
C ALA A 110 3.94 -1.90 2.80
N THR A 111 3.47 -1.53 1.62
CA THR A 111 2.19 -1.99 1.07
C THR A 111 2.30 -2.50 -0.37
N ALA A 112 1.47 -3.49 -0.73
CA ALA A 112 1.36 -3.98 -2.10
C ALA A 112 0.66 -2.98 -3.03
N THR A 113 -0.23 -2.16 -2.48
CA THR A 113 -0.95 -1.12 -3.22
C THR A 113 0.02 -0.06 -3.77
N ASN A 114 -0.33 0.50 -4.91
CA ASN A 114 0.54 1.43 -5.63
C ASN A 114 0.74 2.77 -4.89
N ASP A 115 1.89 3.40 -5.15
CA ASP A 115 2.33 4.63 -4.50
C ASP A 115 1.45 5.84 -4.84
N PHE A 116 0.85 5.86 -6.03
CA PHE A 116 -0.07 6.94 -6.41
C PHE A 116 -1.26 7.01 -5.47
N VAL A 117 -1.85 5.89 -5.10
CA VAL A 117 -2.98 5.83 -4.16
C VAL A 117 -2.50 6.02 -2.72
N THR A 118 -1.39 5.38 -2.34
CA THR A 118 -1.01 5.21 -0.94
C THR A 118 -0.13 6.33 -0.36
N ARG A 119 0.58 7.13 -1.20
CA ARG A 119 1.39 8.24 -0.69
C ARG A 119 0.60 9.22 0.18
N PRO A 120 -0.56 9.78 -0.28
CA PRO A 120 -1.34 10.67 0.56
C PRO A 120 -1.96 9.97 1.78
N ILE A 121 -2.14 8.65 1.74
CA ILE A 121 -2.59 7.88 2.91
C ILE A 121 -1.49 7.83 3.97
N ALA A 122 -0.25 7.53 3.58
CA ALA A 122 0.88 7.56 4.51
C ALA A 122 1.10 8.95 5.13
N ASP A 123 0.78 10.02 4.39
CA ASP A 123 0.83 11.40 4.91
C ASP A 123 -0.20 11.64 6.03
N LEU A 124 -1.37 10.97 6.03
CA LEU A 124 -2.35 11.03 7.12
C LEU A 124 -1.81 10.47 8.45
N PHE A 125 -0.80 9.60 8.38
CA PHE A 125 -0.10 9.03 9.52
C PHE A 125 1.21 9.76 9.85
N ASN A 126 1.56 10.84 9.14
CA ASN A 126 2.84 11.55 9.24
C ASN A 126 4.06 10.63 8.95
N VAL A 127 3.89 9.57 8.16
CA VAL A 127 4.95 8.63 7.79
C VAL A 127 5.59 9.04 6.47
N GLN A 128 6.86 9.43 6.52
CA GLN A 128 7.60 9.88 5.34
C GLN A 128 8.04 8.72 4.45
N THR A 129 8.44 7.60 5.06
CA THR A 129 8.92 6.43 4.33
C THR A 129 7.78 5.51 3.94
N LEU A 130 7.51 5.46 2.64
CA LEU A 130 6.56 4.55 2.03
C LEU A 130 7.31 3.64 1.06
N ILE A 131 7.15 2.32 1.22
CA ILE A 131 7.63 1.28 0.32
C ILE A 131 6.38 0.65 -0.31
N ALA A 132 6.17 0.90 -1.59
CA ALA A 132 4.97 0.52 -2.31
C ALA A 132 5.31 -0.07 -3.69
N THR A 133 4.30 -0.53 -4.40
CA THR A 133 4.44 -0.78 -5.84
C THR A 133 4.47 0.55 -6.56
N GLU A 134 5.47 0.77 -7.42
CA GLU A 134 5.70 2.05 -8.08
C GLU A 134 5.34 1.95 -9.56
N PHE A 135 4.58 2.93 -10.05
CA PHE A 135 4.22 3.04 -11.46
C PHE A 135 5.05 4.11 -12.19
N GLU A 136 5.47 3.79 -13.41
CA GLU A 136 6.27 4.74 -14.20
C GLU A 136 5.40 5.91 -14.68
N ILE A 137 5.86 7.13 -14.37
CA ILE A 137 5.28 8.39 -14.86
C ILE A 137 6.30 9.08 -15.74
N LYS A 138 5.90 9.43 -16.97
CA LYS A 138 6.69 10.25 -17.89
C LYS A 138 5.83 11.39 -18.45
N ASN A 139 6.37 12.59 -18.48
CA ASN A 139 5.67 13.77 -18.98
C ASN A 139 4.29 13.98 -18.33
N GLN A 140 4.19 13.75 -17.02
CA GLN A 140 2.95 13.81 -16.22
C GLN A 140 1.87 12.82 -16.72
N GLN A 141 2.26 11.66 -17.19
CA GLN A 141 1.34 10.62 -17.62
C GLN A 141 1.86 9.24 -17.20
N PHE A 142 0.96 8.35 -16.77
CA PHE A 142 1.31 6.96 -16.52
C PHE A 142 1.62 6.25 -17.83
N THR A 143 2.73 5.49 -17.85
CA THR A 143 3.17 4.81 -19.08
C THR A 143 2.64 3.39 -19.22
N GLY A 144 1.99 2.87 -18.18
CA GLY A 144 1.56 1.49 -18.13
C GLY A 144 2.61 0.51 -17.63
N LYS A 145 3.75 1.01 -17.13
CA LYS A 145 4.83 0.16 -16.61
C LYS A 145 4.91 0.22 -15.09
N VAL A 146 5.18 -0.92 -14.50
CA VAL A 146 5.60 -1.04 -13.10
C VAL A 146 7.10 -0.81 -13.04
N LEU A 147 7.55 0.03 -12.09
CA LEU A 147 8.96 0.23 -11.82
C LEU A 147 9.45 -0.84 -10.83
N ASP A 148 10.57 -1.50 -11.18
CA ASP A 148 11.17 -2.54 -10.35
C ASP A 148 10.19 -3.70 -10.05
N VAL A 149 10.44 -4.47 -9.00
CA VAL A 149 9.55 -5.56 -8.58
C VAL A 149 8.32 -5.03 -7.83
N PRO A 150 7.13 -5.64 -8.00
CA PRO A 150 5.96 -5.31 -7.19
C PRO A 150 6.23 -5.51 -5.69
N CYS A 151 5.69 -4.63 -4.85
CA CYS A 151 5.79 -4.73 -3.38
C CYS A 151 4.83 -5.80 -2.83
N PHE A 152 4.94 -7.04 -3.31
CA PHE A 152 4.08 -8.16 -2.98
C PHE A 152 4.91 -9.39 -2.64
N ARG A 153 4.58 -10.10 -1.54
CA ARG A 153 5.28 -11.29 -1.06
C ARG A 153 6.81 -11.08 -0.95
N GLU A 154 7.60 -11.87 -1.67
CA GLU A 154 9.06 -11.77 -1.72
C GLU A 154 9.52 -10.40 -2.24
N GLY A 155 8.74 -9.76 -3.12
CA GLY A 155 9.01 -8.41 -3.61
C GLY A 155 8.92 -7.37 -2.48
N LYS A 156 7.94 -7.48 -1.58
CA LYS A 156 7.84 -6.64 -0.38
C LYS A 156 9.07 -6.85 0.52
N LEU A 157 9.44 -8.10 0.80
CA LEU A 157 10.64 -8.41 1.58
C LEU A 157 11.90 -7.80 0.93
N ASN A 158 12.08 -7.96 -0.37
CA ASN A 158 13.26 -7.47 -1.09
C ASN A 158 13.35 -5.94 -1.04
N LYS A 159 12.24 -5.23 -1.29
CA LYS A 159 12.19 -3.76 -1.21
C LYS A 159 12.48 -3.26 0.21
N VAL A 160 11.87 -3.87 1.22
CA VAL A 160 12.11 -3.53 2.63
C VAL A 160 13.54 -3.82 3.02
N GLN A 161 14.10 -4.98 2.67
CA GLN A 161 15.48 -5.35 2.99
C GLN A 161 16.48 -4.40 2.33
N LYS A 162 16.24 -4.00 1.08
CA LYS A 162 17.06 -3.00 0.39
C LYS A 162 17.05 -1.68 1.15
N TRP A 163 15.85 -1.17 1.49
CA TRP A 163 15.72 0.09 2.25
C TRP A 163 16.41 0.01 3.61
N VAL A 164 16.24 -1.10 4.32
CA VAL A 164 16.87 -1.35 5.64
C VAL A 164 18.40 -1.29 5.54
N ASN A 165 18.97 -1.93 4.51
CA ASN A 165 20.42 -1.92 4.27
C ASN A 165 20.92 -0.51 3.92
N ASP A 166 20.22 0.20 3.02
CA ASP A 166 20.59 1.54 2.57
C ASP A 166 20.54 2.58 3.71
N ASN A 167 19.71 2.34 4.74
CA ASN A 167 19.53 3.22 5.89
C ASN A 167 20.23 2.72 7.19
N ASN A 168 21.06 1.68 7.10
CA ASN A 168 21.81 1.10 8.23
C ASN A 168 20.94 0.60 9.39
N PHE A 169 19.77 0.08 9.09
CA PHE A 169 18.95 -0.67 10.03
C PHE A 169 19.25 -2.17 9.99
N ASP A 170 18.66 -2.91 10.92
CA ASP A 170 18.77 -4.37 11.03
C ASP A 170 17.36 -4.95 11.11
N LEU A 171 16.92 -5.61 10.05
CA LEU A 171 15.58 -6.18 9.96
C LEU A 171 15.33 -7.20 11.06
N SER A 172 16.37 -7.94 11.50
CA SER A 172 16.28 -8.88 12.61
C SER A 172 16.04 -8.23 13.98
N LYS A 173 15.98 -6.90 14.05
CA LYS A 173 15.64 -6.12 15.25
C LYS A 173 14.36 -5.30 15.11
N ALA A 174 13.76 -5.31 13.91
CA ALA A 174 12.54 -4.58 13.61
C ALA A 174 11.28 -5.26 14.15
N SER A 175 10.21 -4.48 14.21
CA SER A 175 8.84 -4.98 14.37
C SER A 175 8.09 -4.81 13.05
N PHE A 176 7.24 -5.78 12.68
CA PHE A 176 6.38 -5.68 11.50
C PHE A 176 4.95 -6.06 11.86
N TYR A 177 4.02 -5.19 11.52
CA TYR A 177 2.58 -5.29 11.75
C TYR A 177 1.87 -5.59 10.44
N SER A 178 1.12 -6.68 10.35
CA SER A 178 0.37 -7.07 9.16
C SER A 178 -0.80 -8.00 9.50
N ASP A 179 -1.89 -7.93 8.73
CA ASP A 179 -3.04 -8.86 8.74
C ASP A 179 -2.86 -10.01 7.75
N SER A 180 -1.96 -9.85 6.75
CA SER A 180 -1.93 -10.68 5.56
C SER A 180 -0.92 -11.84 5.63
N PHE A 181 -1.38 -13.05 5.29
CA PHE A 181 -0.47 -14.19 5.10
C PHE A 181 0.48 -14.00 3.89
N ASN A 182 0.14 -13.12 2.93
CA ASN A 182 1.02 -12.78 1.82
C ASN A 182 2.30 -12.06 2.30
N ASP A 183 2.30 -11.53 3.52
CA ASP A 183 3.45 -10.88 4.16
C ASP A 183 4.33 -11.85 4.97
N LEU A 184 4.02 -13.14 4.95
CA LEU A 184 4.79 -14.16 5.66
C LEU A 184 6.30 -14.10 5.37
N PRO A 185 6.78 -13.88 4.12
CA PRO A 185 8.20 -13.76 3.85
C PRO A 185 8.89 -12.66 4.67
N LEU A 186 8.22 -11.52 4.92
CA LEU A 186 8.75 -10.42 5.74
C LEU A 186 8.54 -10.68 7.24
N LEU A 187 7.39 -11.21 7.64
CA LEU A 187 7.09 -11.55 9.04
C LEU A 187 8.12 -12.51 9.63
N GLU A 188 8.62 -13.47 8.84
CA GLU A 188 9.65 -14.43 9.27
C GLU A 188 11.05 -13.83 9.45
N LYS A 189 11.30 -12.61 8.96
CA LYS A 189 12.62 -11.96 9.01
C LYS A 189 12.76 -10.93 10.12
N VAL A 190 11.66 -10.48 10.68
CA VAL A 190 11.69 -9.48 11.75
C VAL A 190 11.79 -10.13 13.13
N LYS A 191 12.23 -9.36 14.12
CA LYS A 191 12.29 -9.81 15.52
C LYS A 191 10.91 -9.99 16.13
N ASN A 192 10.03 -9.03 15.87
CA ASN A 192 8.71 -8.96 16.47
C ASN A 192 7.65 -8.92 15.36
N PRO A 193 7.22 -10.08 14.82
CA PRO A 193 6.05 -10.14 13.97
C PRO A 193 4.79 -9.89 14.81
N VAL A 194 3.95 -8.98 14.36
CA VAL A 194 2.67 -8.64 15.01
C VAL A 194 1.55 -8.88 14.01
N ILE A 195 0.73 -9.88 14.29
CA ILE A 195 -0.43 -10.17 13.48
C ILE A 195 -1.58 -9.28 13.96
N VAL A 196 -2.19 -8.55 13.03
CA VAL A 196 -3.32 -7.68 13.26
C VAL A 196 -4.59 -8.41 12.80
N ASP A 197 -5.64 -8.34 13.60
CA ASP A 197 -6.97 -8.81 13.18
C ASP A 197 -7.58 -7.71 12.32
N GLY A 198 -7.66 -7.94 11.00
CA GLY A 198 -8.17 -7.02 9.99
C GLY A 198 -9.70 -6.93 9.91
#